data_ac482c0c35478bf7c29b7220da6b4670
#
_entry.id   ac482c0c35478bf7c29b7220da6b4670
#
_cell.length_a   1.000
_cell.length_b   1.000
_cell.length_c   1.000
_cell.angle_alpha   90.00
_cell.angle_beta   90.00
_cell.angle_gamma   90.00
#
_symmetry.space_group_name_H-M   'P 1'
#
loop_
_entity.id
_entity.type
_entity.pdbx_description
1 polymer ?
#
loop_
_entity_poly.entity_id
_entity_poly.type
_entity_poly.pdbx_seq_one_letter_code
_entity_poly.pdbx_strand_id
1 'polypeptide(L)'
;DALNYLIFQHDESTGKMILDEFNRPLRRDELYVDGLNCNPDTFDVECYECNEHFKKNRNRSEIKSHHYIISYDPADAIECDLTGEKAQALSLELAKKIFPGYQALIVTHTDGHNGSGNIHTHIVINSVRKEAVRRQSYMDKPHEEIAGYKHRSTNKFLNYFKKEIMDMCIQEGLHQVDLLSPAETKVTQAEYMAQKSGQKKL
;
A
#
# COMPACT_ATOMS: atom_id res chain seq x y z
N ASP A 1 -6.00 -10.28 9.80
CA ASP A 1 -5.97 -10.29 8.35
C ASP A 1 -5.84 -8.86 7.83
N ALA A 2 -4.83 -8.58 6.99
CA ALA A 2 -4.53 -7.23 6.51
C ALA A 2 -5.72 -6.62 5.74
N LEU A 3 -6.48 -7.42 5.00
CA LEU A 3 -7.64 -6.96 4.24
C LEU A 3 -8.77 -6.48 5.18
N ASN A 4 -9.02 -7.20 6.25
CA ASN A 4 -10.03 -6.80 7.24
C ASN A 4 -9.67 -5.45 7.88
N TYR A 5 -8.38 -5.23 8.17
CA TYR A 5 -7.91 -3.96 8.71
C TYR A 5 -8.13 -2.79 7.74
N LEU A 6 -8.01 -3.02 6.44
CA LEU A 6 -8.20 -1.97 5.43
C LEU A 6 -9.67 -1.59 5.23
N ILE A 7 -10.60 -2.55 5.37
CA ILE A 7 -12.00 -2.37 5.01
C ILE A 7 -12.88 -2.04 6.22
N PHE A 8 -12.57 -2.62 7.39
CA PHE A 8 -13.41 -2.50 8.58
C PHE A 8 -12.78 -1.59 9.63
N GLN A 9 -13.64 -1.00 10.48
CA GLN A 9 -13.22 -0.20 11.61
C GLN A 9 -12.60 -1.09 12.69
N HIS A 10 -11.53 -0.60 13.31
CA HIS A 10 -10.85 -1.27 14.42
C HIS A 10 -10.68 -0.30 15.59
N ASP A 11 -10.86 -0.80 16.79
CA ASP A 11 -10.57 -0.07 18.02
C ASP A 11 -9.04 0.17 18.13
N GLU A 12 -8.65 1.42 18.23
CA GLU A 12 -7.21 1.82 18.22
C GLU A 12 -6.43 1.27 19.42
N SER A 13 -7.10 1.07 20.56
CA SER A 13 -6.47 0.63 21.80
C SER A 13 -6.27 -0.87 21.86
N THR A 14 -7.20 -1.63 21.30
CA THR A 14 -7.22 -3.09 21.36
C THR A 14 -6.85 -3.78 20.06
N GLY A 15 -6.90 -3.06 18.92
CA GLY A 15 -6.73 -3.60 17.58
C GLY A 15 -7.86 -4.55 17.15
N LYS A 16 -8.94 -4.63 17.92
CA LYS A 16 -10.08 -5.51 17.61
C LYS A 16 -11.03 -4.82 16.65
N MET A 17 -11.63 -5.62 15.76
CA MET A 17 -12.64 -5.18 14.82
C MET A 17 -13.88 -4.69 15.57
N ILE A 18 -14.43 -3.54 15.17
CA ILE A 18 -15.67 -2.98 15.72
C ILE A 18 -16.84 -3.67 15.03
N LEU A 19 -17.82 -4.11 15.82
CA LEU A 19 -19.01 -4.80 15.35
C LEU A 19 -20.25 -3.93 15.56
N ASP A 20 -21.22 -4.06 14.65
CA ASP A 20 -22.54 -3.44 14.79
C ASP A 20 -23.42 -4.20 15.80
N GLU A 21 -24.64 -3.73 16.01
CA GLU A 21 -25.65 -4.34 16.91
C GLU A 21 -26.04 -5.78 16.51
N PHE A 22 -25.78 -6.17 15.27
CA PHE A 22 -26.02 -7.53 14.76
C PHE A 22 -24.76 -8.40 14.73
N ASN A 23 -23.68 -7.96 15.42
CA ASN A 23 -22.39 -8.65 15.50
C ASN A 23 -21.70 -8.81 14.13
N ARG A 24 -21.91 -7.85 13.20
CA ARG A 24 -21.26 -7.79 11.90
C ARG A 24 -20.16 -6.74 11.90
N PRO A 25 -19.04 -6.95 11.19
CA PRO A 25 -17.98 -5.97 11.07
C PRO A 25 -18.48 -4.63 10.51
N LEU A 26 -18.16 -3.55 11.20
CA LEU A 26 -18.51 -2.20 10.78
C LEU A 26 -17.53 -1.72 9.73
N ARG A 27 -18.02 -1.36 8.52
CA ARG A 27 -17.16 -0.79 7.48
C ARG A 27 -16.72 0.63 7.86
N ARG A 28 -15.57 1.06 7.32
CA ARG A 28 -15.13 2.46 7.44
C ARG A 28 -16.09 3.37 6.67
N ASP A 29 -16.35 4.57 7.20
CA ASP A 29 -17.30 5.51 6.63
C ASP A 29 -16.77 6.13 5.32
N GLU A 30 -15.47 6.49 5.28
CA GLU A 30 -14.82 7.01 4.09
C GLU A 30 -13.76 6.02 3.59
N LEU A 31 -14.13 5.28 2.59
CA LEU A 31 -13.34 4.20 2.03
C LEU A 31 -13.48 4.20 0.51
N TYR A 32 -12.35 4.38 -0.17
CA TYR A 32 -12.24 4.24 -1.63
C TYR A 32 -11.47 2.96 -1.94
N VAL A 33 -12.02 2.10 -2.79
CA VAL A 33 -11.45 0.78 -3.09
C VAL A 33 -11.48 0.49 -4.58
N ASP A 34 -10.32 0.12 -5.14
CA ASP A 34 -10.20 -0.37 -6.51
C ASP A 34 -9.36 -1.64 -6.59
N GLY A 35 -9.62 -2.45 -7.61
CA GLY A 35 -8.81 -3.60 -7.98
C GLY A 35 -7.98 -3.35 -9.24
N LEU A 36 -6.71 -3.72 -9.22
CA LEU A 36 -5.88 -3.80 -10.41
C LEU A 36 -5.73 -5.27 -10.82
N ASN A 37 -6.15 -5.63 -12.04
CA ASN A 37 -6.13 -6.99 -12.59
C ASN A 37 -6.91 -8.03 -11.74
N CYS A 38 -7.85 -7.57 -10.92
CA CYS A 38 -8.73 -8.38 -10.08
C CYS A 38 -10.00 -7.61 -9.70
N ASN A 39 -11.01 -8.33 -9.25
CA ASN A 39 -12.16 -7.72 -8.58
C ASN A 39 -11.77 -7.45 -7.11
N PRO A 40 -11.96 -6.23 -6.59
CA PRO A 40 -11.62 -5.91 -5.20
C PRO A 40 -12.37 -6.77 -4.17
N ASP A 41 -13.60 -7.17 -4.45
CA ASP A 41 -14.41 -7.98 -3.52
C ASP A 41 -13.96 -9.44 -3.43
N THR A 42 -13.23 -9.94 -4.41
CA THR A 42 -12.72 -11.33 -4.49
C THR A 42 -11.20 -11.40 -4.57
N PHE A 43 -10.52 -10.31 -4.20
CA PHE A 43 -9.06 -10.18 -4.33
C PHE A 43 -8.28 -11.33 -3.69
N ASP A 44 -8.64 -11.76 -2.50
CA ASP A 44 -7.98 -12.85 -1.79
C ASP A 44 -8.15 -14.20 -2.47
N VAL A 45 -9.36 -14.49 -2.97
CA VAL A 45 -9.68 -15.70 -3.72
C VAL A 45 -8.92 -15.74 -5.04
N GLU A 46 -8.96 -14.64 -5.80
CA GLU A 46 -8.24 -14.56 -7.09
C GLU A 46 -6.72 -14.64 -6.90
N CYS A 47 -6.17 -14.05 -5.83
CA CYS A 47 -4.76 -14.22 -5.48
C CYS A 47 -4.42 -15.67 -5.14
N TYR A 48 -5.28 -16.36 -4.41
CA TYR A 48 -5.11 -17.78 -4.10
C TYR A 48 -5.11 -18.63 -5.38
N GLU A 49 -6.07 -18.43 -6.27
CA GLU A 49 -6.16 -19.14 -7.55
C GLU A 49 -4.92 -18.89 -8.43
N CYS A 50 -4.46 -17.63 -8.52
CA CYS A 50 -3.23 -17.26 -9.22
C CYS A 50 -2.02 -18.00 -8.64
N ASN A 51 -1.88 -18.01 -7.31
CA ASN A 51 -0.80 -18.69 -6.62
C ASN A 51 -0.82 -20.21 -6.87
N GLU A 52 -1.98 -20.84 -6.84
CA GLU A 52 -2.15 -22.26 -7.14
C GLU A 52 -1.82 -22.58 -8.61
N HIS A 53 -2.28 -21.75 -9.54
CA HIS A 53 -1.97 -21.89 -10.97
C HIS A 53 -0.47 -21.95 -11.23
N PHE A 54 0.29 -21.03 -10.63
CA PHE A 54 1.75 -20.95 -10.78
C PHE A 54 2.52 -21.83 -9.78
N LYS A 55 1.83 -22.59 -8.93
CA LYS A 55 2.42 -23.45 -7.90
C LYS A 55 3.36 -22.67 -6.94
N LYS A 56 2.96 -21.45 -6.56
CA LYS A 56 3.68 -20.55 -5.66
C LYS A 56 2.93 -20.38 -4.34
N ASN A 57 3.62 -19.84 -3.34
CA ASN A 57 3.05 -19.47 -2.04
C ASN A 57 2.36 -20.64 -1.28
N ARG A 58 2.83 -21.86 -1.52
CA ARG A 58 2.27 -23.08 -0.90
C ARG A 58 2.70 -23.25 0.56
N ASN A 59 3.87 -22.73 0.92
CA ASN A 59 4.38 -22.80 2.29
C ASN A 59 3.92 -21.58 3.10
N ARG A 60 3.64 -21.82 4.38
CA ARG A 60 3.21 -20.74 5.30
C ARG A 60 4.27 -19.64 5.48
N SER A 61 5.55 -19.98 5.37
CA SER A 61 6.68 -19.07 5.51
C SER A 61 6.94 -18.18 4.29
N GLU A 62 6.29 -18.45 3.15
CA GLU A 62 6.49 -17.66 1.95
C GLU A 62 5.73 -16.32 2.04
N ILE A 63 6.36 -15.26 1.52
CA ILE A 63 5.70 -13.95 1.38
C ILE A 63 4.61 -14.08 0.32
N LYS A 64 3.35 -13.89 0.74
CA LYS A 64 2.16 -14.02 -0.12
C LYS A 64 1.71 -12.71 -0.73
N SER A 65 1.97 -11.60 -0.04
CA SER A 65 1.62 -10.26 -0.49
C SER A 65 2.68 -9.25 -0.04
N HIS A 66 2.74 -8.12 -0.72
CA HIS A 66 3.49 -6.95 -0.27
C HIS A 66 2.50 -5.80 -0.06
N HIS A 67 2.76 -4.99 0.96
CA HIS A 67 1.92 -3.87 1.33
C HIS A 67 2.75 -2.60 1.29
N TYR A 68 2.32 -1.63 0.50
CA TYR A 68 2.90 -0.31 0.34
C TYR A 68 1.90 0.73 0.81
N ILE A 69 2.37 1.82 1.38
CA ILE A 69 1.53 2.92 1.86
C ILE A 69 2.07 4.21 1.27
N ILE A 70 1.19 5.00 0.66
CA ILE A 70 1.44 6.37 0.23
C ILE A 70 0.70 7.26 1.22
N SER A 71 1.42 8.10 1.93
CA SER A 71 0.85 9.08 2.87
C SER A 71 1.04 10.46 2.28
N TYR A 72 -0.06 11.18 2.08
CA TYR A 72 -0.05 12.55 1.56
C TYR A 72 0.15 13.55 2.69
N ASP A 73 0.67 14.73 2.37
CA ASP A 73 0.78 15.80 3.35
C ASP A 73 -0.62 16.26 3.77
N PRO A 74 -0.89 16.46 5.08
CA PRO A 74 -2.17 17.02 5.52
C PRO A 74 -2.52 18.38 4.88
N ALA A 75 -1.50 19.18 4.53
CA ALA A 75 -1.70 20.44 3.84
C ALA A 75 -2.29 20.28 2.44
N ASP A 76 -2.06 19.15 1.77
CA ASP A 76 -2.58 18.90 0.41
C ASP A 76 -4.10 18.94 0.34
N ALA A 77 -4.79 18.54 1.40
CA ALA A 77 -6.25 18.59 1.47
C ALA A 77 -6.76 20.05 1.48
N ILE A 78 -6.01 20.99 2.04
CA ILE A 78 -6.38 22.40 2.20
C ILE A 78 -5.84 23.24 1.06
N GLU A 79 -4.58 23.04 0.69
CA GLU A 79 -3.86 23.91 -0.23
C GLU A 79 -3.90 23.44 -1.68
N CYS A 80 -4.11 22.14 -1.90
CA CYS A 80 -4.08 21.51 -3.22
C CYS A 80 -5.40 20.83 -3.59
N ASP A 81 -6.47 21.03 -2.81
CA ASP A 81 -7.79 20.40 -3.01
C ASP A 81 -7.70 18.87 -3.19
N LEU A 82 -6.80 18.23 -2.45
CA LEU A 82 -6.68 16.79 -2.46
C LEU A 82 -7.84 16.15 -1.70
N THR A 83 -8.67 15.41 -2.41
CA THR A 83 -9.76 14.60 -1.83
C THR A 83 -9.38 13.12 -1.77
N GLY A 84 -10.11 12.32 -0.98
CA GLY A 84 -9.93 10.87 -0.97
C GLY A 84 -10.13 10.24 -2.35
N GLU A 85 -11.10 10.73 -3.13
CA GLU A 85 -11.36 10.28 -4.49
C GLU A 85 -10.18 10.60 -5.43
N LYS A 86 -9.64 11.83 -5.38
CA LYS A 86 -8.46 12.22 -6.18
C LYS A 86 -7.24 11.39 -5.78
N ALA A 87 -6.98 11.20 -4.49
CA ALA A 87 -5.89 10.37 -4.00
C ALA A 87 -6.01 8.91 -4.46
N GLN A 88 -7.24 8.36 -4.44
CA GLN A 88 -7.52 7.00 -4.96
C GLN A 88 -7.20 6.90 -6.46
N ALA A 89 -7.68 7.85 -7.27
CA ALA A 89 -7.43 7.85 -8.71
C ALA A 89 -5.92 7.94 -9.02
N LEU A 90 -5.20 8.85 -8.36
CA LEU A 90 -3.74 8.98 -8.51
C LEU A 90 -2.99 7.72 -8.12
N SER A 91 -3.38 7.12 -7.00
CA SER A 91 -2.75 5.89 -6.51
C SER A 91 -3.05 4.69 -7.41
N LEU A 92 -4.23 4.60 -8.00
CA LEU A 92 -4.57 3.58 -8.98
C LEU A 92 -3.71 3.70 -10.25
N GLU A 93 -3.56 4.91 -10.81
CA GLU A 93 -2.70 5.15 -11.98
C GLU A 93 -1.23 4.84 -11.66
N LEU A 94 -0.77 5.22 -10.49
CA LEU A 94 0.57 4.90 -10.01
C LEU A 94 0.75 3.38 -9.87
N ALA A 95 -0.23 2.65 -9.31
CA ALA A 95 -0.19 1.20 -9.16
C ALA A 95 -0.13 0.49 -10.53
N LYS A 96 -0.87 0.95 -11.54
CA LYS A 96 -0.80 0.44 -12.92
C LYS A 96 0.62 0.56 -13.49
N LYS A 97 1.30 1.66 -13.20
CA LYS A 97 2.65 1.94 -13.69
C LYS A 97 3.71 1.11 -12.97
N ILE A 98 3.60 0.96 -11.66
CA ILE A 98 4.63 0.34 -10.80
C ILE A 98 4.47 -1.17 -10.67
N PHE A 99 3.22 -1.65 -10.64
CA PHE A 99 2.89 -3.06 -10.47
C PHE A 99 2.20 -3.68 -11.70
N PRO A 100 2.72 -3.44 -12.92
CA PRO A 100 2.08 -3.98 -14.11
C PRO A 100 2.05 -5.51 -14.05
N GLY A 101 0.89 -6.10 -14.37
CA GLY A 101 0.67 -7.54 -14.38
C GLY A 101 0.52 -8.20 -13.00
N TYR A 102 0.57 -7.45 -11.90
CA TYR A 102 0.18 -7.94 -10.58
C TYR A 102 -1.30 -7.71 -10.31
N GLN A 103 -1.90 -8.58 -9.51
CA GLN A 103 -3.18 -8.28 -8.85
C GLN A 103 -2.88 -7.36 -7.66
N ALA A 104 -3.63 -6.29 -7.54
CA ALA A 104 -3.50 -5.37 -6.42
C ALA A 104 -4.87 -4.89 -5.93
N LEU A 105 -4.97 -4.68 -4.62
CA LEU A 105 -6.05 -3.95 -3.97
C LEU A 105 -5.52 -2.57 -3.58
N ILE A 106 -6.18 -1.52 -4.04
CA ILE A 106 -5.85 -0.13 -3.74
C ILE A 106 -6.95 0.43 -2.85
N VAL A 107 -6.58 0.89 -1.66
CA VAL A 107 -7.54 1.35 -0.64
C VAL A 107 -7.08 2.69 -0.09
N THR A 108 -7.88 3.73 -0.29
CA THR A 108 -7.60 5.06 0.28
C THR A 108 -8.49 5.32 1.48
N HIS A 109 -7.88 5.80 2.55
CA HIS A 109 -8.50 6.27 3.77
C HIS A 109 -8.28 7.78 3.92
N THR A 110 -9.28 8.46 4.49
CA THR A 110 -9.20 9.90 4.83
C THR A 110 -9.11 10.13 6.33
N ASP A 111 -9.22 9.07 7.13
CA ASP A 111 -9.21 9.04 8.59
C ASP A 111 -7.81 8.74 9.16
N GLY A 112 -6.78 9.46 8.74
CA GLY A 112 -5.40 9.21 9.19
C GLY A 112 -5.30 8.99 10.70
N HIS A 113 -4.84 7.79 11.11
CA HIS A 113 -4.58 7.46 12.49
C HIS A 113 -3.46 8.37 13.05
N ASN A 114 -3.49 8.73 14.28
CA ASN A 114 -2.60 9.66 15.02
C ASN A 114 -3.07 11.12 15.09
N GLY A 115 -4.33 11.43 14.82
CA GLY A 115 -4.87 12.78 14.90
C GLY A 115 -4.37 13.73 13.79
N SER A 116 -3.64 13.20 12.80
CA SER A 116 -3.18 13.99 11.66
C SER A 116 -4.25 14.17 10.59
N GLY A 117 -5.24 13.26 10.53
CA GLY A 117 -6.31 13.31 9.52
C GLY A 117 -5.80 13.25 8.08
N ASN A 118 -4.56 12.76 7.86
CA ASN A 118 -3.98 12.75 6.54
C ASN A 118 -4.59 11.66 5.65
N ILE A 119 -4.79 12.00 4.38
CA ILE A 119 -5.17 11.04 3.35
C ILE A 119 -4.01 10.08 3.12
N HIS A 120 -4.29 8.78 3.09
CA HIS A 120 -3.27 7.77 2.80
C HIS A 120 -3.86 6.62 2.00
N THR A 121 -3.08 6.08 1.08
CA THR A 121 -3.48 4.95 0.24
C THR A 121 -2.62 3.74 0.53
N HIS A 122 -3.28 2.63 0.76
CA HIS A 122 -2.70 1.30 0.87
C HIS A 122 -2.73 0.60 -0.49
N ILE A 123 -1.62 0.06 -0.93
CA ILE A 123 -1.50 -0.78 -2.13
C ILE A 123 -1.04 -2.16 -1.68
N VAL A 124 -1.93 -3.13 -1.73
CA VAL A 124 -1.63 -4.54 -1.39
C VAL A 124 -1.56 -5.34 -2.68
N ILE A 125 -0.40 -5.86 -3.01
CA ILE A 125 -0.20 -6.67 -4.22
C ILE A 125 -0.08 -8.16 -3.89
N ASN A 126 -0.59 -9.03 -4.77
CA ASN A 126 -0.19 -10.44 -4.78
C ASN A 126 1.32 -10.52 -5.05
N SER A 127 2.06 -11.33 -4.30
CA SER A 127 3.50 -11.49 -4.55
C SER A 127 3.81 -12.18 -5.87
N VAL A 128 2.85 -12.84 -6.50
CA VAL A 128 3.00 -13.56 -7.77
C VAL A 128 2.40 -12.73 -8.91
N ARG A 129 3.20 -12.53 -9.97
CA ARG A 129 2.76 -11.81 -11.17
C ARG A 129 1.74 -12.66 -11.94
N LYS A 130 0.53 -12.12 -12.15
CA LYS A 130 -0.56 -12.79 -12.88
C LYS A 130 -0.30 -12.82 -14.38
N GLU A 131 0.17 -11.73 -14.96
CA GLU A 131 0.33 -11.54 -16.40
C GLU A 131 1.75 -11.13 -16.76
N ALA A 132 2.27 -11.65 -17.87
CA ALA A 132 3.55 -11.21 -18.40
C ALA A 132 3.46 -9.74 -18.88
N VAL A 133 4.53 -8.99 -18.68
CA VAL A 133 4.59 -7.56 -19.01
C VAL A 133 5.87 -7.21 -19.74
N ARG A 134 5.93 -5.99 -20.30
CA ARG A 134 7.19 -5.47 -20.81
C ARG A 134 8.17 -5.27 -19.65
N ARG A 135 9.43 -5.66 -19.86
CA ARG A 135 10.51 -5.52 -18.87
C ARG A 135 10.66 -4.07 -18.44
N GLN A 136 10.69 -3.85 -17.13
CA GLN A 136 10.85 -2.53 -16.50
C GLN A 136 12.32 -2.28 -16.11
N SER A 137 12.70 -1.01 -15.96
CA SER A 137 14.08 -0.59 -15.67
C SER A 137 14.61 -1.12 -14.33
N TYR A 138 13.74 -1.36 -13.35
CA TYR A 138 14.10 -1.88 -12.04
C TYR A 138 14.30 -3.40 -11.99
N MET A 139 13.89 -4.12 -13.03
CA MET A 139 14.02 -5.58 -13.10
C MET A 139 15.47 -5.95 -13.41
N ASP A 140 16.18 -6.52 -12.45
CA ASP A 140 17.61 -6.85 -12.54
C ASP A 140 17.90 -8.34 -12.75
N LYS A 141 16.90 -9.21 -12.53
CA LYS A 141 17.03 -10.64 -12.74
C LYS A 141 16.37 -11.09 -14.06
N PRO A 142 16.89 -12.15 -14.69
CA PRO A 142 16.20 -12.77 -15.81
C PRO A 142 14.76 -13.18 -15.46
N HIS A 143 13.84 -13.02 -16.40
CA HIS A 143 12.45 -13.48 -16.27
C HIS A 143 11.57 -12.77 -15.22
N GLU A 144 12.00 -11.62 -14.69
CA GLU A 144 11.15 -10.86 -13.77
C GLU A 144 9.86 -10.33 -14.43
N GLU A 145 9.84 -10.20 -15.74
CA GLU A 145 8.71 -9.75 -16.57
C GLU A 145 7.66 -10.83 -16.84
N ILE A 146 7.97 -12.11 -16.62
CA ILE A 146 7.04 -13.20 -16.97
C ILE A 146 5.97 -13.43 -15.89
N ALA A 147 4.84 -14.03 -16.31
CA ALA A 147 3.83 -14.49 -15.37
C ALA A 147 4.39 -15.60 -14.44
N GLY A 148 3.90 -15.63 -13.20
CA GLY A 148 4.36 -16.56 -12.16
C GLY A 148 5.66 -16.13 -11.44
N TYR A 149 6.32 -15.04 -11.85
CA TYR A 149 7.47 -14.52 -11.13
C TYR A 149 7.07 -13.84 -9.84
N LYS A 150 7.81 -14.07 -8.75
CA LYS A 150 7.53 -13.43 -7.47
C LYS A 150 8.12 -12.03 -7.40
N HIS A 151 7.35 -11.09 -6.89
CA HIS A 151 7.78 -9.71 -6.67
C HIS A 151 9.02 -9.65 -5.76
N ARG A 152 9.92 -8.74 -6.11
CA ARG A 152 11.15 -8.48 -5.38
C ARG A 152 11.20 -7.01 -4.94
N SER A 153 11.13 -6.77 -3.65
CA SER A 153 11.28 -5.44 -3.05
C SER A 153 12.77 -5.11 -2.90
N THR A 154 13.46 -4.88 -4.03
CA THR A 154 14.88 -4.50 -4.06
C THR A 154 15.06 -2.99 -3.89
N ASN A 155 16.27 -2.55 -3.51
CA ASN A 155 16.58 -1.12 -3.44
C ASN A 155 16.35 -0.41 -4.79
N LYS A 156 16.64 -1.11 -5.90
CA LYS A 156 16.39 -0.57 -7.25
C LYS A 156 14.92 -0.35 -7.52
N PHE A 157 14.07 -1.31 -7.13
CA PHE A 157 12.63 -1.17 -7.20
C PHE A 157 12.12 -0.07 -6.26
N LEU A 158 12.58 -0.02 -5.01
CA LEU A 158 12.15 0.99 -4.05
C LEU A 158 12.53 2.41 -4.48
N ASN A 159 13.72 2.59 -5.07
CA ASN A 159 14.12 3.88 -5.62
C ASN A 159 13.26 4.29 -6.83
N TYR A 160 12.93 3.33 -7.69
CA TYR A 160 11.99 3.56 -8.79
C TYR A 160 10.61 3.97 -8.26
N PHE A 161 10.07 3.24 -7.28
CA PHE A 161 8.79 3.53 -6.65
C PHE A 161 8.76 4.94 -6.04
N LYS A 162 9.78 5.29 -5.23
CA LYS A 162 9.93 6.62 -4.63
C LYS A 162 9.95 7.73 -5.67
N LYS A 163 10.74 7.53 -6.74
CA LYS A 163 10.83 8.50 -7.84
C LYS A 163 9.47 8.72 -8.50
N GLU A 164 8.74 7.67 -8.78
CA GLU A 164 7.42 7.77 -9.42
C GLU A 164 6.39 8.49 -8.52
N ILE A 165 6.45 8.28 -7.20
CA ILE A 165 5.63 9.05 -6.25
C ILE A 165 6.00 10.54 -6.29
N MET A 166 7.28 10.87 -6.24
CA MET A 166 7.74 12.27 -6.30
C MET A 166 7.32 12.93 -7.60
N ASP A 167 7.50 12.24 -8.74
CA ASP A 167 7.09 12.74 -10.05
C ASP A 167 5.57 12.98 -10.11
N MET A 168 4.76 12.09 -9.55
CA MET A 168 3.31 12.25 -9.44
C MET A 168 2.96 13.48 -8.59
N CYS A 169 3.56 13.63 -7.41
CA CYS A 169 3.31 14.80 -6.56
C CYS A 169 3.66 16.12 -7.26
N ILE A 170 4.79 16.17 -7.97
CA ILE A 170 5.19 17.36 -8.76
C ILE A 170 4.15 17.67 -9.84
N GLN A 171 3.71 16.67 -10.60
CA GLN A 171 2.75 16.84 -11.69
C GLN A 171 1.39 17.34 -11.19
N GLU A 172 0.98 16.89 -10.01
CA GLU A 172 -0.29 17.27 -9.39
C GLU A 172 -0.21 18.52 -8.50
N GLY A 173 0.97 19.11 -8.35
CA GLY A 173 1.20 20.27 -7.48
C GLY A 173 1.06 19.95 -5.98
N LEU A 174 1.25 18.70 -5.59
CA LEU A 174 1.18 18.25 -4.21
C LEU A 174 2.52 18.47 -3.48
N HIS A 175 2.45 18.63 -2.17
CA HIS A 175 3.63 18.69 -1.33
C HIS A 175 4.38 17.35 -1.38
N GLN A 176 5.70 17.44 -1.31
CA GLN A 176 6.53 16.23 -1.27
C GLN A 176 7.79 16.45 -0.43
N VAL A 177 8.35 15.34 0.02
CA VAL A 177 9.68 15.27 0.61
C VAL A 177 10.64 14.54 -0.33
N ASP A 178 11.93 14.84 -0.28
CA ASP A 178 12.92 14.08 -1.02
C ASP A 178 13.08 12.68 -0.40
N LEU A 179 12.50 11.68 -1.07
CA LEU A 179 12.54 10.29 -0.65
C LEU A 179 13.81 9.55 -1.08
N LEU A 180 14.65 10.17 -1.92
CA LEU A 180 15.83 9.54 -2.52
C LEU A 180 17.12 9.95 -1.82
N SER A 181 17.21 11.16 -1.29
CA SER A 181 18.35 11.59 -0.50
C SER A 181 18.45 10.83 0.82
N PRO A 182 19.66 10.52 1.27
CA PRO A 182 19.84 9.89 2.58
C PRO A 182 19.32 10.81 3.68
N ALA A 183 18.68 10.24 4.70
CA ALA A 183 18.27 10.99 5.87
C ALA A 183 19.50 11.61 6.57
N GLU A 184 19.42 12.86 6.94
CA GLU A 184 20.49 13.57 7.69
C GLU A 184 20.76 12.90 9.04
N THR A 185 19.70 12.40 9.68
CA THR A 185 19.79 11.63 10.92
C THR A 185 19.14 10.26 10.73
N LYS A 186 19.87 9.20 11.12
CA LYS A 186 19.34 7.83 11.10
C LYS A 186 18.93 7.44 12.50
N VAL A 187 17.63 7.23 12.71
CA VAL A 187 17.10 6.64 13.94
C VAL A 187 16.71 5.19 13.59
N THR A 188 17.22 4.24 14.34
CA THR A 188 16.82 2.84 14.17
C THR A 188 15.38 2.65 14.66
N GLN A 189 14.71 1.61 14.17
CA GLN A 189 13.36 1.28 14.63
C GLN A 189 13.31 1.06 16.15
N ALA A 190 14.36 0.47 16.73
CA ALA A 190 14.48 0.28 18.18
C ALA A 190 14.56 1.62 18.95
N GLU A 191 15.36 2.56 18.46
CA GLU A 191 15.46 3.92 19.04
C GLU A 191 14.14 4.69 18.92
N TYR A 192 13.49 4.63 17.75
CA TYR A 192 12.18 5.24 17.53
C TYR A 192 11.13 4.68 18.51
N MET A 193 11.07 3.35 18.65
CA MET A 193 10.13 2.70 19.57
C MET A 193 10.45 3.02 21.04
N ALA A 194 11.74 3.14 21.41
CA ALA A 194 12.16 3.56 22.74
C ALA A 194 11.75 5.01 23.05
N GLN A 195 11.93 5.94 22.11
CA GLN A 195 11.47 7.32 22.22
C GLN A 195 9.96 7.41 22.41
N LYS A 196 9.20 6.67 21.56
CA LYS A 196 7.73 6.62 21.65
C LYS A 196 7.22 6.02 22.97
N SER A 197 7.88 4.99 23.50
CA SER A 197 7.55 4.42 24.81
C SER A 197 7.93 5.32 25.97
N GLY A 198 8.99 6.11 25.85
CA GLY A 198 9.41 7.13 26.82
C GLY A 198 8.44 8.33 26.91
N GLN A 199 7.89 8.75 25.77
CA GLN A 199 6.89 9.82 25.71
C GLN A 199 5.54 9.43 26.34
N LYS A 200 5.20 8.13 26.42
CA LYS A 200 3.98 7.64 27.09
C LYS A 200 4.12 7.54 28.62
N LYS A 201 5.31 7.80 29.20
CA LYS A 201 5.58 7.72 30.63
C LYS A 201 5.72 9.08 31.34
N LEU A 202 5.57 10.18 30.61
CA LEU A 202 5.48 11.56 31.11
C LEU A 202 4.03 12.05 31.04
#